data_ec018bab0584aba339c69c4b6e73288d
#
_entry.id   ec018bab0584aba339c69c4b6e73288d
#
_cell.length_a   1.000
_cell.length_b   1.000
_cell.length_c   1.000
_cell.angle_alpha   90.00
_cell.angle_beta   90.00
_cell.angle_gamma   90.00
#
_symmetry.space_group_name_H-M   'P 1'
#
loop_
_entity.id
_entity.type
_entity.pdbx_description
1 polymer ?
#
loop_
_entity_poly.entity_id
_entity_poly.type
_entity_poly.pdbx_seq_one_letter_code
_entity_poly.pdbx_strand_id
1 'polypeptide(L)'
;DVPYVHTLSKEQLLADTGKCILVDPGRRDMLYCMHESSTIQKKSLYRYTSNQRNVETKTRKFRKLRENSKPAAVTAAEASLGRFCSSTVVPQKFVDYLHQRAEVTGVLGDYCANEDLLKEERPDGVLPFRKMKLSSFINRQQSDKRLCRSIRGKFGDDTTIVIGNWSAGNIKYHEPIRGVGIRKMFKKEGFKVYLLDEYKTSSVCPSCKGQLEKFKEVNNPRPFRRNTRPKVICHGLLR
;
A
#
# COMPACT_ATOMS: atom_id res chain seq x y z
N ASP A 1 20.03 4.87 -6.14
CA ASP A 1 18.95 5.21 -7.06
C ASP A 1 18.58 4.00 -7.93
N VAL A 2 17.35 3.98 -8.43
CA VAL A 2 16.87 2.94 -9.35
C VAL A 2 16.77 3.58 -10.74
N PRO A 3 17.45 3.05 -11.77
CA PRO A 3 17.43 3.64 -13.09
C PRO A 3 16.06 3.45 -13.77
N TYR A 4 15.74 4.37 -14.67
CA TYR A 4 14.55 4.26 -15.50
C TYR A 4 14.83 3.42 -16.74
N VAL A 5 13.82 2.71 -17.24
CA VAL A 5 13.92 1.90 -18.46
C VAL A 5 14.43 2.73 -19.66
N HIS A 6 13.96 3.96 -19.80
CA HIS A 6 14.36 4.84 -20.92
C HIS A 6 15.78 5.37 -20.83
N THR A 7 16.46 5.23 -19.67
CA THR A 7 17.88 5.62 -19.50
C THR A 7 18.86 4.48 -19.75
N LEU A 8 18.35 3.27 -20.01
CA LEU A 8 19.19 2.09 -20.24
C LEU A 8 19.76 2.07 -21.65
N SER A 9 20.97 1.52 -21.79
CA SER A 9 21.55 1.25 -23.11
C SER A 9 20.81 0.11 -23.82
N LYS A 10 20.92 0.07 -25.16
CA LYS A 10 20.36 -1.01 -25.96
C LYS A 10 20.88 -2.39 -25.53
N GLU A 11 22.14 -2.47 -25.17
CA GLU A 11 22.81 -3.71 -24.71
C GLU A 11 22.21 -4.20 -23.38
N GLN A 12 21.96 -3.26 -22.44
CA GLN A 12 21.33 -3.58 -21.16
C GLN A 12 19.91 -4.08 -21.34
N LEU A 13 19.14 -3.46 -22.24
CA LEU A 13 17.78 -3.89 -22.55
C LEU A 13 17.76 -5.30 -23.19
N LEU A 14 18.68 -5.56 -24.11
CA LEU A 14 18.79 -6.87 -24.76
C LEU A 14 19.19 -7.97 -23.77
N ALA A 15 20.09 -7.68 -22.82
CA ALA A 15 20.53 -8.64 -21.80
C ALA A 15 19.41 -9.07 -20.84
N ASP A 16 18.40 -8.21 -20.66
CA ASP A 16 17.25 -8.46 -19.79
C ASP A 16 16.01 -8.98 -20.53
N THR A 17 16.05 -9.05 -21.87
CA THR A 17 14.95 -9.58 -22.68
C THR A 17 14.65 -11.03 -22.33
N GLY A 18 13.38 -11.37 -22.19
CA GLY A 18 12.92 -12.71 -21.78
C GLY A 18 12.92 -12.94 -20.27
N LYS A 19 13.38 -11.98 -19.45
CA LYS A 19 13.48 -12.09 -17.99
C LYS A 19 12.64 -11.05 -17.25
N CYS A 20 12.00 -10.12 -17.96
CA CYS A 20 11.32 -9.01 -17.36
C CYS A 20 9.92 -9.36 -16.85
N ILE A 21 9.62 -8.90 -15.65
CA ILE A 21 8.26 -8.81 -15.12
C ILE A 21 7.84 -7.35 -14.96
N LEU A 22 6.66 -7.03 -15.45
CA LEU A 22 6.01 -5.74 -15.24
C LEU A 22 5.24 -5.79 -13.95
N VAL A 23 5.46 -4.84 -13.07
CA VAL A 23 4.85 -4.79 -11.73
C VAL A 23 4.06 -3.50 -11.57
N ASP A 24 2.76 -3.63 -11.37
CA ASP A 24 1.85 -2.54 -11.03
C ASP A 24 1.57 -2.55 -9.52
N PRO A 25 2.02 -1.52 -8.77
CA PRO A 25 1.73 -1.39 -7.35
C PRO A 25 0.34 -0.80 -7.12
N GLY A 26 -0.53 -1.54 -6.45
CA GLY A 26 -1.89 -1.11 -6.14
C GLY A 26 -2.20 -1.07 -4.64
N ARG A 27 -3.43 -0.69 -4.31
CA ARG A 27 -3.93 -0.64 -2.92
C ARG A 27 -4.45 -2.01 -2.45
N ARG A 28 -5.30 -2.62 -3.25
CA ARG A 28 -5.89 -3.94 -2.98
C ARG A 28 -4.90 -5.04 -3.31
N ASP A 29 -4.42 -5.01 -4.52
CA ASP A 29 -3.33 -5.84 -5.01
C ASP A 29 -2.06 -5.02 -4.82
N MET A 30 -1.29 -5.36 -3.77
CA MET A 30 -0.08 -4.62 -3.45
C MET A 30 0.95 -4.72 -4.57
N LEU A 31 0.94 -5.85 -5.28
CA LEU A 31 1.67 -6.09 -6.50
C LEU A 31 0.81 -6.91 -7.46
N TYR A 32 0.67 -6.44 -8.67
CA TYR A 32 0.17 -7.21 -9.78
C TYR A 32 1.31 -7.36 -10.80
N CYS A 33 1.79 -8.59 -10.98
CA CYS A 33 2.97 -8.87 -11.78
C CYS A 33 2.56 -9.64 -13.04
N MET A 34 3.13 -9.25 -14.18
CA MET A 34 2.94 -9.89 -15.47
C MET A 34 4.29 -10.11 -16.13
N HIS A 35 4.57 -11.33 -16.59
CA HIS A 35 5.76 -11.61 -17.36
C HIS A 35 5.64 -10.99 -18.77
N GLU A 36 6.74 -10.50 -19.33
CA GLU A 36 6.76 -9.85 -20.64
C GLU A 36 6.26 -10.76 -21.78
N SER A 37 6.46 -12.08 -21.67
CA SER A 37 5.95 -13.07 -22.63
C SER A 37 4.47 -13.43 -22.44
N SER A 38 3.77 -12.75 -21.52
CA SER A 38 2.36 -13.02 -21.24
C SER A 38 1.48 -12.58 -22.41
N THR A 39 0.60 -13.48 -22.88
CA THR A 39 -0.38 -13.21 -23.92
C THR A 39 -1.79 -13.39 -23.41
N ILE A 40 -2.79 -13.00 -24.22
CA ILE A 40 -4.21 -13.19 -23.87
C ILE A 40 -4.52 -14.69 -23.70
N GLN A 41 -3.92 -15.54 -24.54
CA GLN A 41 -4.09 -17.01 -24.51
C GLN A 41 -3.28 -17.69 -23.41
N LYS A 42 -2.03 -17.23 -23.19
CA LYS A 42 -1.13 -17.79 -22.18
C LYS A 42 -0.73 -16.73 -21.19
N LYS A 43 -1.50 -16.60 -20.11
CA LYS A 43 -1.27 -15.62 -19.05
C LYS A 43 -0.22 -16.11 -18.05
N SER A 44 0.85 -15.36 -17.88
CA SER A 44 1.86 -15.57 -16.84
C SER A 44 1.79 -14.42 -15.83
N LEU A 45 0.92 -14.57 -14.84
CA LEU A 45 0.56 -13.54 -13.86
C LEU A 45 0.87 -14.00 -12.44
N TYR A 46 1.26 -13.06 -11.59
CA TYR A 46 1.38 -13.25 -10.15
C TYR A 46 0.74 -12.07 -9.42
N ARG A 47 0.02 -12.36 -8.36
CA ARG A 47 -0.71 -11.36 -7.60
C ARG A 47 -0.40 -11.51 -6.12
N TYR A 48 0.01 -10.41 -5.48
CA TYR A 48 0.25 -10.34 -4.05
C TYR A 48 -0.64 -9.27 -3.42
N THR A 49 -1.58 -9.68 -2.57
CA THR A 49 -2.61 -8.77 -2.06
C THR A 49 -2.20 -8.13 -0.73
N SER A 50 -2.74 -6.93 -0.45
CA SER A 50 -2.61 -6.27 0.85
C SER A 50 -3.19 -7.13 1.99
N ASN A 51 -4.25 -7.90 1.72
CA ASN A 51 -4.81 -8.81 2.70
C ASN A 51 -3.85 -9.95 3.06
N GLN A 52 -3.26 -10.58 2.05
CA GLN A 52 -2.22 -11.60 2.26
C GLN A 52 -1.07 -11.05 3.10
N ARG A 53 -0.56 -9.86 2.76
CA ARG A 53 0.48 -9.17 3.53
C ARG A 53 0.07 -8.96 4.99
N ASN A 54 -1.16 -8.49 5.24
CA ASN A 54 -1.67 -8.25 6.59
C ASN A 54 -1.79 -9.53 7.42
N VAL A 55 -2.13 -10.66 6.78
CA VAL A 55 -2.16 -11.97 7.44
C VAL A 55 -0.75 -12.43 7.79
N GLU A 56 0.17 -12.40 6.82
CA GLU A 56 1.56 -12.82 7.00
C GLU A 56 2.30 -12.01 8.06
N THR A 57 2.09 -10.68 8.09
CA THR A 57 2.72 -9.79 9.07
C THR A 57 1.98 -9.70 10.39
N LYS A 58 0.84 -10.37 10.52
CA LYS A 58 -0.05 -10.33 11.71
C LYS A 58 -0.51 -8.92 12.09
N THR A 59 -0.52 -7.98 11.13
CA THR A 59 -0.82 -6.56 11.39
C THR A 59 -2.19 -6.37 12.05
N ARG A 60 -3.23 -7.07 11.56
CA ARG A 60 -4.58 -6.98 12.15
C ARG A 60 -4.63 -7.49 13.59
N LYS A 61 -3.92 -8.60 13.88
CA LYS A 61 -3.82 -9.16 15.24
C LYS A 61 -3.18 -8.16 16.19
N PHE A 62 -2.04 -7.58 15.80
CA PHE A 62 -1.33 -6.62 16.64
C PHE A 62 -2.11 -5.32 16.84
N ARG A 63 -2.81 -4.85 15.80
CA ARG A 63 -3.70 -3.68 15.93
C ARG A 63 -4.83 -3.97 16.93
N LYS A 64 -5.51 -5.10 16.83
CA LYS A 64 -6.58 -5.48 17.76
C LYS A 64 -6.07 -5.61 19.20
N LEU A 65 -4.88 -6.18 19.39
CA LEU A 65 -4.27 -6.27 20.72
C LEU A 65 -3.99 -4.88 21.31
N ARG A 66 -3.48 -3.93 20.50
CA ARG A 66 -3.27 -2.55 20.94
C ARG A 66 -4.58 -1.86 21.31
N GLU A 67 -5.58 -1.96 20.44
CA GLU A 67 -6.89 -1.36 20.72
C GLU A 67 -7.50 -1.89 22.03
N ASN A 68 -7.44 -3.22 22.24
CA ASN A 68 -7.98 -3.85 23.45
C ASN A 68 -7.17 -3.49 24.73
N SER A 69 -5.92 -3.05 24.58
CA SER A 69 -5.09 -2.66 25.72
C SER A 69 -5.17 -1.17 26.06
N LYS A 70 -5.88 -0.37 25.26
CA LYS A 70 -6.05 1.06 25.52
C LYS A 70 -6.97 1.30 26.72
N PRO A 71 -6.58 2.20 27.66
CA PRO A 71 -7.49 2.68 28.71
C PRO A 71 -8.73 3.35 28.12
N ALA A 72 -9.86 3.25 28.83
CA ALA A 72 -11.11 3.88 28.39
C ALA A 72 -10.99 5.40 28.19
N ALA A 73 -10.23 6.08 29.07
CA ALA A 73 -9.97 7.52 28.95
C ALA A 73 -9.24 7.89 27.66
N VAL A 74 -8.25 7.09 27.24
CA VAL A 74 -7.51 7.29 25.98
C VAL A 74 -8.42 7.05 24.78
N THR A 75 -9.24 6.01 24.82
CA THR A 75 -10.20 5.71 23.75
C THR A 75 -11.23 6.84 23.59
N ALA A 76 -11.72 7.40 24.70
CA ALA A 76 -12.64 8.55 24.69
C ALA A 76 -11.96 9.81 24.14
N ALA A 77 -10.72 10.09 24.54
CA ALA A 77 -9.94 11.23 24.03
C ALA A 77 -9.68 11.13 22.51
N GLU A 78 -9.28 9.95 22.02
CA GLU A 78 -9.12 9.70 20.58
C GLU A 78 -10.45 9.85 19.81
N ALA A 79 -11.56 9.36 20.37
CA ALA A 79 -12.88 9.46 19.75
C ALA A 79 -13.36 10.92 19.68
N SER A 80 -13.11 11.73 20.73
CA SER A 80 -13.47 13.15 20.73
C SER A 80 -12.64 13.91 19.69
N LEU A 81 -11.33 13.72 19.67
CA LEU A 81 -10.43 14.35 18.69
C LEU A 81 -10.73 13.93 17.23
N GLY A 82 -11.15 12.69 17.03
CA GLY A 82 -11.51 12.15 15.72
C GLY A 82 -12.69 12.83 15.03
N ARG A 83 -13.51 13.61 15.78
CA ARG A 83 -14.63 14.40 15.24
C ARG A 83 -14.15 15.68 14.55
N PHE A 84 -12.93 16.12 14.83
CA PHE A 84 -12.34 17.35 14.29
C PHE A 84 -11.30 17.01 13.23
N CYS A 85 -11.30 17.78 12.14
CA CYS A 85 -10.41 17.54 11.00
C CYS A 85 -9.14 18.39 11.11
N SER A 86 -7.98 17.77 11.30
CA SER A 86 -6.67 18.45 11.34
C SER A 86 -6.21 19.01 9.99
N SER A 87 -6.77 18.53 8.88
CA SER A 87 -6.39 18.90 7.51
C SER A 87 -7.42 19.79 6.81
N THR A 88 -8.28 20.45 7.60
CA THR A 88 -9.28 21.39 7.02
C THR A 88 -8.60 22.68 6.56
N VAL A 89 -9.09 23.23 5.44
CA VAL A 89 -8.66 24.55 4.93
C VAL A 89 -9.53 25.69 5.50
N VAL A 90 -10.57 25.37 6.29
CA VAL A 90 -11.45 26.35 6.94
C VAL A 90 -10.83 26.76 8.28
N PRO A 91 -10.41 28.03 8.45
CA PRO A 91 -9.68 28.48 9.66
C PRO A 91 -10.42 28.15 10.96
N GLN A 92 -11.72 28.45 11.04
CA GLN A 92 -12.49 28.20 12.25
C GLN A 92 -12.51 26.72 12.65
N LYS A 93 -12.71 25.81 11.70
CA LYS A 93 -12.66 24.36 11.96
C LYS A 93 -11.28 23.89 12.39
N PHE A 94 -10.23 24.57 11.97
CA PHE A 94 -8.87 24.27 12.41
C PHE A 94 -8.65 24.76 13.85
N VAL A 95 -9.16 25.94 14.19
CA VAL A 95 -9.14 26.45 15.57
C VAL A 95 -9.89 25.49 16.49
N ASP A 96 -11.08 25.02 16.11
CA ASP A 96 -11.86 24.05 16.87
C ASP A 96 -11.07 22.75 17.11
N TYR A 97 -10.33 22.29 16.07
CA TYR A 97 -9.43 21.14 16.21
C TYR A 97 -8.30 21.42 17.20
N LEU A 98 -7.69 22.61 17.16
CA LEU A 98 -6.59 22.97 18.09
C LEU A 98 -7.08 23.02 19.55
N HIS A 99 -8.26 23.59 19.79
CA HIS A 99 -8.88 23.60 21.15
C HIS A 99 -9.09 22.17 21.65
N GLN A 100 -9.76 21.32 20.83
CA GLN A 100 -9.98 19.93 21.23
C GLN A 100 -8.68 19.15 21.44
N ARG A 101 -7.65 19.42 20.62
CA ARG A 101 -6.34 18.80 20.80
C ARG A 101 -5.68 19.23 22.12
N ALA A 102 -5.80 20.52 22.49
CA ALA A 102 -5.25 21.02 23.76
C ALA A 102 -5.91 20.32 24.95
N GLU A 103 -7.23 20.16 24.96
CA GLU A 103 -7.98 19.48 26.03
C GLU A 103 -7.53 18.03 26.24
N VAL A 104 -7.28 17.28 25.16
CA VAL A 104 -6.92 15.86 25.27
C VAL A 104 -5.41 15.61 25.32
N THR A 105 -4.58 16.64 25.17
CA THR A 105 -3.11 16.50 25.10
C THR A 105 -2.53 15.86 26.34
N GLY A 106 -3.02 16.22 27.55
CA GLY A 106 -2.56 15.61 28.81
C GLY A 106 -2.76 14.10 28.80
N VAL A 107 -4.00 13.63 28.60
CA VAL A 107 -4.35 12.21 28.60
C VAL A 107 -3.58 11.41 27.54
N LEU A 108 -3.48 11.95 26.34
CA LEU A 108 -2.77 11.29 25.23
C LEU A 108 -1.26 11.33 25.43
N GLY A 109 -0.73 12.43 25.96
CA GLY A 109 0.69 12.59 26.27
C GLY A 109 1.14 11.59 27.35
N ASP A 110 0.42 11.52 28.46
CA ASP A 110 0.68 10.58 29.54
C ASP A 110 0.61 9.13 29.09
N TYR A 111 -0.38 8.79 28.24
CA TYR A 111 -0.47 7.45 27.65
C TYR A 111 0.72 7.15 26.74
N CYS A 112 1.13 8.09 25.88
CA CYS A 112 2.29 7.89 24.99
C CYS A 112 3.60 7.80 25.78
N ALA A 113 3.78 8.64 26.80
CA ALA A 113 4.92 8.55 27.69
C ALA A 113 4.96 7.24 28.46
N ASN A 114 3.81 6.80 28.97
CA ASN A 114 3.67 5.53 29.67
C ASN A 114 3.72 4.32 28.72
N GLU A 115 3.33 4.45 27.44
CA GLU A 115 3.54 3.38 26.44
C GLU A 115 5.04 3.10 26.27
N ASP A 116 5.88 4.10 26.42
CA ASP A 116 7.33 3.92 26.52
C ASP A 116 7.80 3.46 27.92
N LEU A 117 7.09 3.82 28.98
CA LEU A 117 7.33 3.38 30.37
C LEU A 117 6.72 1.99 30.67
N LEU A 118 5.80 1.48 29.87
CA LEU A 118 5.40 0.07 29.87
C LEU A 118 6.56 -0.85 29.40
N LYS A 119 7.78 -0.29 29.42
CA LYS A 119 9.04 -1.01 29.51
C LYS A 119 9.20 -1.74 30.84
N GLU A 120 8.47 -1.32 31.88
CA GLU A 120 8.44 -1.99 33.16
C GLU A 120 7.51 -3.20 33.09
N GLU A 121 8.02 -4.26 33.65
CA GLU A 121 7.38 -5.56 33.68
C GLU A 121 5.97 -5.48 34.27
N ARG A 122 4.98 -6.00 33.54
CA ARG A 122 3.76 -6.43 34.19
C ARG A 122 4.13 -7.45 35.26
N PRO A 123 3.31 -7.65 36.32
CA PRO A 123 3.58 -8.64 37.35
C PRO A 123 3.86 -10.07 36.80
N ASP A 124 3.52 -10.31 35.52
CA ASP A 124 3.77 -11.57 34.80
C ASP A 124 5.09 -11.55 33.98
N GLY A 125 5.95 -10.54 34.12
CA GLY A 125 7.25 -10.43 33.45
C GLY A 125 7.17 -10.19 31.93
N VAL A 126 6.00 -9.80 31.40
CA VAL A 126 5.77 -9.70 29.96
C VAL A 126 5.83 -8.25 29.48
N LEU A 127 6.74 -7.96 28.55
CA LEU A 127 6.83 -6.70 27.81
C LEU A 127 6.02 -6.79 26.50
N PRO A 128 4.68 -6.62 26.51
CA PRO A 128 3.81 -6.99 25.39
C PRO A 128 4.14 -6.19 24.12
N PHE A 129 4.47 -4.89 24.26
CA PHE A 129 4.75 -4.04 23.10
C PHE A 129 6.12 -4.32 22.48
N ARG A 130 7.15 -4.59 23.27
CA ARG A 130 8.47 -5.00 22.75
C ARG A 130 8.39 -6.33 22.01
N LYS A 131 7.69 -7.32 22.60
CA LYS A 131 7.44 -8.61 21.93
C LYS A 131 6.64 -8.44 20.62
N MET A 132 5.61 -7.56 20.62
CA MET A 132 4.86 -7.25 19.42
C MET A 132 5.70 -6.54 18.35
N LYS A 133 6.54 -5.56 18.75
CA LYS A 133 7.47 -4.85 17.84
C LYS A 133 8.45 -5.84 17.21
N LEU A 134 9.09 -6.69 18.02
CA LEU A 134 10.01 -7.73 17.53
C LEU A 134 9.31 -8.75 16.61
N SER A 135 8.17 -9.28 17.04
CA SER A 135 7.39 -10.23 16.24
C SER A 135 6.91 -9.60 14.92
N SER A 136 6.49 -8.33 14.94
CA SER A 136 6.12 -7.59 13.73
C SER A 136 7.29 -7.42 12.78
N PHE A 137 8.47 -7.11 13.29
CA PHE A 137 9.70 -7.00 12.51
C PHE A 137 10.07 -8.32 11.85
N ILE A 138 10.12 -9.41 12.61
CA ILE A 138 10.44 -10.75 12.12
C ILE A 138 9.43 -11.20 11.06
N ASN A 139 8.12 -11.08 11.34
CA ASN A 139 7.07 -11.47 10.40
C ASN A 139 7.16 -10.66 9.09
N ARG A 140 7.52 -9.38 9.16
CA ARG A 140 7.72 -8.53 7.98
C ARG A 140 8.87 -9.04 7.12
N GLN A 141 10.02 -9.31 7.74
CA GLN A 141 11.18 -9.86 7.01
C GLN A 141 10.87 -11.22 6.38
N GLN A 142 10.20 -12.10 7.11
CA GLN A 142 9.80 -13.41 6.59
C GLN A 142 8.80 -13.28 5.44
N SER A 143 7.86 -12.34 5.52
CA SER A 143 6.90 -12.07 4.46
C SER A 143 7.59 -11.52 3.20
N ASP A 144 8.59 -10.63 3.36
CA ASP A 144 9.39 -10.10 2.24
C ASP A 144 10.15 -11.23 1.55
N LYS A 145 10.82 -12.09 2.32
CA LYS A 145 11.54 -13.26 1.77
C LYS A 145 10.62 -14.26 1.08
N ARG A 146 9.40 -14.52 1.64
CA ARG A 146 8.41 -15.39 1.00
C ARG A 146 7.94 -14.82 -0.34
N LEU A 147 7.64 -13.53 -0.38
CA LEU A 147 7.25 -12.84 -1.60
C LEU A 147 8.34 -12.98 -2.69
N CYS A 148 9.59 -12.66 -2.36
CA CYS A 148 10.71 -12.76 -3.29
C CYS A 148 10.93 -14.19 -3.77
N ARG A 149 10.83 -15.16 -2.86
CA ARG A 149 10.93 -16.59 -3.20
C ARG A 149 9.80 -17.05 -4.13
N SER A 150 8.58 -16.57 -3.90
CA SER A 150 7.43 -16.87 -4.77
C SER A 150 7.57 -16.26 -6.17
N ILE A 151 8.14 -15.06 -6.28
CA ILE A 151 8.43 -14.41 -7.58
C ILE A 151 9.49 -15.24 -8.34
N ARG A 152 10.59 -15.59 -7.69
CA ARG A 152 11.63 -16.42 -8.32
C ARG A 152 11.12 -17.78 -8.72
N GLY A 153 10.36 -18.45 -7.86
CA GLY A 153 9.77 -19.76 -8.16
C GLY A 153 8.79 -19.73 -9.34
N LYS A 154 8.17 -18.59 -9.61
CA LYS A 154 7.22 -18.45 -10.73
C LYS A 154 7.87 -17.99 -12.02
N PHE A 155 8.83 -17.05 -11.96
CA PHE A 155 9.36 -16.36 -13.13
C PHE A 155 10.86 -16.68 -13.39
N GLY A 156 11.53 -17.33 -12.45
CA GLY A 156 12.94 -17.67 -12.53
C GLY A 156 13.83 -16.80 -11.63
N ASP A 157 15.03 -17.29 -11.34
CA ASP A 157 15.98 -16.63 -10.43
C ASP A 157 16.55 -15.33 -11.02
N ASP A 158 16.73 -15.29 -12.35
CA ASP A 158 17.28 -14.14 -13.09
C ASP A 158 16.22 -13.07 -13.42
N THR A 159 15.07 -13.09 -12.74
CA THR A 159 13.98 -12.18 -13.02
C THR A 159 14.38 -10.72 -12.78
N THR A 160 14.17 -9.88 -13.80
CA THR A 160 14.30 -8.42 -13.75
C THR A 160 12.94 -7.78 -13.50
N ILE A 161 12.87 -6.86 -12.55
CA ILE A 161 11.63 -6.21 -12.14
C ILE A 161 11.54 -4.83 -12.78
N VAL A 162 10.49 -4.59 -13.57
CA VAL A 162 10.12 -3.27 -14.08
C VAL A 162 8.88 -2.80 -13.34
N ILE A 163 9.03 -1.77 -12.52
CA ILE A 163 7.96 -1.28 -11.63
C ILE A 163 7.61 0.17 -11.93
N GLY A 164 6.35 0.48 -11.92
CA GLY A 164 5.85 1.84 -12.07
C GLY A 164 6.42 2.79 -11.02
N ASN A 165 6.75 4.02 -11.44
CA ASN A 165 7.29 5.03 -10.54
C ASN A 165 6.20 5.83 -9.81
N TRP A 166 4.95 5.47 -9.95
CA TRP A 166 3.90 6.19 -9.30
C TRP A 166 3.96 5.99 -7.78
N SER A 167 4.08 7.06 -7.04
CA SER A 167 3.83 7.11 -5.60
C SER A 167 2.62 8.01 -5.40
N ALA A 168 1.47 7.43 -5.07
CA ALA A 168 0.33 8.24 -4.68
C ALA A 168 0.73 9.07 -3.48
N GLY A 169 0.83 10.37 -3.69
CA GLY A 169 0.77 11.33 -2.61
C GLY A 169 -0.51 11.08 -1.80
N ASN A 170 -0.59 11.65 -0.61
CA ASN A 170 -1.73 11.55 0.28
C ASN A 170 -3.03 12.02 -0.41
N ILE A 171 -3.65 11.15 -1.19
CA ILE A 171 -4.99 11.40 -1.69
C ILE A 171 -5.92 11.30 -0.48
N LYS A 172 -6.59 12.39 -0.17
CA LYS A 172 -7.54 12.49 0.96
C LYS A 172 -8.46 11.27 0.99
N TYR A 173 -8.56 10.61 2.14
CA TYR A 173 -9.36 9.39 2.38
C TYR A 173 -8.88 8.09 1.70
N HIS A 174 -7.69 8.06 1.16
CA HIS A 174 -7.15 6.82 0.57
C HIS A 174 -5.83 6.41 1.23
N GLU A 175 -5.67 5.12 1.45
CA GLU A 175 -4.38 4.58 1.88
C GLU A 175 -3.32 4.83 0.79
N PRO A 176 -2.08 5.20 1.17
CA PRO A 176 -1.00 5.41 0.21
C PRO A 176 -0.61 4.10 -0.46
N ILE A 177 -0.27 4.17 -1.74
CA ILE A 177 0.31 3.04 -2.47
C ILE A 177 1.78 2.89 -2.08
N ARG A 178 2.19 1.69 -1.73
CA ARG A 178 3.55 1.37 -1.30
C ARG A 178 4.45 1.19 -2.53
N GLY A 179 5.20 2.21 -2.91
CA GLY A 179 6.15 2.15 -4.03
C GLY A 179 7.60 2.03 -3.54
N VAL A 180 8.11 3.07 -2.88
CA VAL A 180 9.53 3.21 -2.49
C VAL A 180 10.03 2.05 -1.62
N GLY A 181 9.25 1.64 -0.62
CA GLY A 181 9.64 0.54 0.28
C GLY A 181 9.76 -0.81 -0.42
N ILE A 182 8.89 -1.07 -1.39
CA ILE A 182 8.90 -2.31 -2.19
C ILE A 182 10.12 -2.34 -3.11
N ARG A 183 10.44 -1.25 -3.78
CA ARG A 183 11.63 -1.13 -4.63
C ARG A 183 12.92 -1.39 -3.85
N LYS A 184 13.04 -0.78 -2.65
CA LYS A 184 14.18 -1.02 -1.75
C LYS A 184 14.26 -2.48 -1.30
N MET A 185 13.13 -3.10 -1.02
CA MET A 185 13.05 -4.51 -0.63
C MET A 185 13.52 -5.42 -1.75
N PHE A 186 13.06 -5.24 -2.99
CA PHE A 186 13.52 -6.04 -4.13
C PHE A 186 15.02 -5.88 -4.40
N LYS A 187 15.55 -4.65 -4.34
CA LYS A 187 17.01 -4.43 -4.46
C LYS A 187 17.79 -5.16 -3.37
N LYS A 188 17.31 -5.07 -2.12
CA LYS A 188 17.95 -5.76 -0.97
C LYS A 188 17.98 -7.28 -1.15
N GLU A 189 16.94 -7.84 -1.75
CA GLU A 189 16.83 -9.27 -2.03
C GLU A 189 17.55 -9.68 -3.34
N GLY A 190 18.31 -8.78 -3.98
CA GLY A 190 19.18 -9.07 -5.12
C GLY A 190 18.47 -9.08 -6.48
N PHE A 191 17.27 -8.53 -6.58
CA PHE A 191 16.63 -8.34 -7.89
C PHE A 191 17.20 -7.12 -8.60
N LYS A 192 17.34 -7.24 -9.92
CA LYS A 192 17.52 -6.10 -10.81
C LYS A 192 16.19 -5.35 -10.92
N VAL A 193 16.20 -4.05 -10.65
CA VAL A 193 14.95 -3.26 -10.59
C VAL A 193 15.10 -2.02 -11.46
N TYR A 194 14.12 -1.79 -12.34
CA TYR A 194 14.00 -0.61 -13.18
C TYR A 194 12.69 0.10 -12.93
N LEU A 195 12.67 1.41 -13.17
CA LEU A 195 11.48 2.24 -13.08
C LEU A 195 10.86 2.47 -14.45
N LEU A 196 9.53 2.42 -14.49
CA LEU A 196 8.75 2.84 -15.64
C LEU A 196 8.02 4.14 -15.31
N ASP A 197 8.12 5.13 -16.20
CA ASP A 197 7.31 6.33 -16.11
C ASP A 197 5.87 6.01 -16.53
N GLU A 198 4.94 6.20 -15.61
CA GLU A 198 3.51 5.93 -15.83
C GLU A 198 2.73 7.17 -16.34
N TYR A 199 3.42 8.26 -16.66
CA TYR A 199 2.75 9.47 -17.11
C TYR A 199 1.90 9.21 -18.35
N LYS A 200 0.60 9.47 -18.22
CA LYS A 200 -0.42 9.28 -19.27
C LYS A 200 -0.56 7.85 -19.85
N THR A 201 0.06 6.83 -19.29
CA THR A 201 -0.06 5.44 -19.79
C THR A 201 -1.50 4.95 -19.83
N SER A 202 -2.35 5.42 -18.90
CA SER A 202 -3.78 5.09 -18.85
C SER A 202 -4.66 5.94 -19.80
N SER A 203 -4.09 6.93 -20.46
CA SER A 203 -4.85 7.87 -21.30
C SER A 203 -4.85 7.48 -22.79
N VAL A 204 -4.04 6.51 -23.15
CA VAL A 204 -3.82 6.10 -24.55
C VAL A 204 -4.18 4.62 -24.72
N CYS A 205 -4.93 4.30 -25.74
CA CYS A 205 -5.25 2.91 -26.08
C CYS A 205 -3.99 2.14 -26.50
N PRO A 206 -3.67 1.00 -25.88
CA PRO A 206 -2.49 0.22 -26.25
C PRO A 206 -2.53 -0.33 -27.67
N SER A 207 -3.73 -0.55 -28.23
CA SER A 207 -3.91 -1.13 -29.57
C SER A 207 -3.84 -0.09 -30.68
N CYS A 208 -4.65 0.99 -30.59
CA CYS A 208 -4.76 1.99 -31.67
C CYS A 208 -3.97 3.27 -31.40
N LYS A 209 -3.37 3.44 -30.23
CA LYS A 209 -2.64 4.65 -29.78
C LYS A 209 -3.51 5.92 -29.73
N GLY A 210 -4.83 5.80 -29.92
CA GLY A 210 -5.78 6.89 -29.78
C GLY A 210 -5.97 7.32 -28.33
N GLN A 211 -6.42 8.56 -28.13
CA GLN A 211 -6.78 9.07 -26.80
C GLN A 211 -8.04 8.37 -26.30
N LEU A 212 -8.03 7.97 -25.03
CA LEU A 212 -9.17 7.33 -24.38
C LEU A 212 -10.14 8.38 -23.84
N GLU A 213 -11.43 8.13 -24.00
CA GLU A 213 -12.50 8.97 -23.45
C GLU A 213 -12.83 8.61 -22.00
N LYS A 214 -13.25 9.60 -21.22
CA LYS A 214 -13.71 9.38 -19.85
C LYS A 214 -15.14 8.84 -19.84
N PHE A 215 -15.36 7.71 -19.20
CA PHE A 215 -16.70 7.28 -18.88
C PHE A 215 -17.35 8.20 -17.86
N LYS A 216 -18.50 8.76 -18.20
CA LYS A 216 -19.32 9.55 -17.26
C LYS A 216 -20.19 8.64 -16.40
N GLU A 217 -20.84 7.66 -17.00
CA GLU A 217 -21.74 6.72 -16.33
C GLU A 217 -21.61 5.31 -16.88
N VAL A 218 -21.73 4.32 -16.02
CA VAL A 218 -21.82 2.88 -16.39
C VAL A 218 -22.99 2.24 -15.66
N ASN A 219 -23.45 1.11 -16.19
CA ASN A 219 -24.41 0.27 -15.47
C ASN A 219 -23.80 -0.17 -14.13
N ASN A 220 -24.60 -0.10 -13.06
CA ASN A 220 -24.12 -0.46 -11.75
C ASN A 220 -23.52 -1.87 -11.77
N PRO A 221 -22.23 -2.03 -11.42
CA PRO A 221 -21.54 -3.32 -11.44
C PRO A 221 -22.11 -4.32 -10.43
N ARG A 222 -22.89 -3.82 -9.43
CA ARG A 222 -23.56 -4.66 -8.43
C ARG A 222 -25.00 -4.95 -8.88
N PRO A 223 -25.31 -6.18 -9.33
CA PRO A 223 -26.64 -6.52 -9.89
C PRO A 223 -27.81 -6.18 -8.94
N PHE A 224 -27.63 -6.45 -7.64
CA PHE A 224 -28.67 -6.21 -6.62
C PHE A 224 -28.98 -4.72 -6.36
N ARG A 225 -28.12 -3.80 -6.82
CA ARG A 225 -28.35 -2.35 -6.72
C ARG A 225 -28.90 -1.73 -8.00
N ARG A 226 -29.01 -2.47 -9.09
CA ARG A 226 -29.47 -1.93 -10.38
C ARG A 226 -30.90 -1.44 -10.35
N ASN A 227 -31.76 -2.06 -9.52
CA ASN A 227 -33.16 -1.63 -9.37
C ASN A 227 -33.29 -0.26 -8.70
N THR A 228 -32.40 0.06 -7.75
CA THR A 228 -32.46 1.34 -7.00
C THR A 228 -31.51 2.41 -7.57
N ARG A 229 -30.38 1.97 -8.15
CA ARG A 229 -29.34 2.83 -8.76
C ARG A 229 -28.82 2.14 -10.02
N PRO A 230 -29.53 2.23 -11.16
CA PRO A 230 -29.17 1.51 -12.38
C PRO A 230 -27.82 1.97 -12.94
N LYS A 231 -27.49 3.25 -12.78
CA LYS A 231 -26.23 3.82 -13.24
C LYS A 231 -25.41 4.39 -12.09
N VAL A 232 -24.10 4.36 -12.22
CA VAL A 232 -23.13 4.96 -11.29
C VAL A 232 -22.09 5.75 -12.07
N ILE A 233 -21.65 6.86 -11.50
CA ILE A 233 -20.55 7.65 -12.05
C ILE A 233 -19.26 6.89 -11.80
N CYS A 234 -18.51 6.60 -12.86
CA CYS A 234 -17.18 5.97 -12.78
C CYS A 234 -16.11 7.05 -12.83
N HIS A 235 -15.44 7.27 -11.70
CA HIS A 235 -14.28 8.14 -11.64
C HIS A 235 -13.02 7.37 -12.05
N GLY A 236 -12.28 7.90 -13.02
CA GLY A 236 -10.98 7.35 -13.44
C GLY A 236 -11.03 6.13 -14.37
N LEU A 237 -12.19 5.76 -14.89
CA LEU A 237 -12.30 4.77 -15.96
C LEU A 237 -12.24 5.46 -17.32
N LEU A 238 -11.45 4.89 -18.25
CA LEU A 238 -11.27 5.39 -19.63
C LEU A 238 -11.64 4.29 -20.64
N ARG A 239 -12.10 4.66 -21.80
CA ARG A 239 -12.35 3.75 -22.93
C ARG A 239 -11.77 4.26 -24.23
#